data_f67161b5ec3835b6d3cf86553328a1df
#
_entry.id   f67161b5ec3835b6d3cf86553328a1df
#
_cell.length_a   1.000
_cell.length_b   1.000
_cell.length_c   1.000
_cell.angle_alpha   90.00
_cell.angle_beta   90.00
_cell.angle_gamma   90.00
#
_symmetry.space_group_name_H-M   'P 1'
#
loop_
_entity.id
_entity.type
_entity.pdbx_description
1 polymer ?
#
loop_
_entity_poly.entity_id
_entity_poly.type
_entity_poly.pdbx_seq_one_letter_code
_entity_poly.pdbx_strand_id
1 'polypeptide(L)'
;MRISVYILYFFLGFQLSFGQSFHKDSILLVNYKDSTLGIFSREGVRFYNNKSISDLVPYKTPLDSSLDRPFSALKPINIKDKLYFIYPGGGVVYEYLDFSLKRIDAAFKFNNSYNAKVFVYKDQLFSIGGYGFWSGIDFLTQYNEALGTWSIIDTTGELPGSIVQGGMVILNNELWLVSFSNMVTNSQTMKHIPNAYVLNLDTKIWKRKGIINEKFTSLFKEDESYKSIALKDSLYFFSARNSISAKIHIPSNKVILGNTSNRISNITFENQLVSFRDSLYYATYSIQGSKDRVQIVTFDAHPQFSVTDSFYFQRNNAVIILYGSILILGIITLIFGSIFYLKSRKNKYTLEKGILSNGIKKITVSDIEGAEFFLQELSKKRKISNNDLLSYFNDDSISMDMITKRKNKMIQELETLLYNQFKRILFERLRDPEDHRQAIYKLKKGKSIVCYTTE
;
A
#
# COMPACT_ATOMS: atom_id res chain seq x y z
N MET A 1 56.13 9.63 -16.10
CA MET A 1 56.06 10.95 -15.48
C MET A 1 54.83 11.80 -15.85
N ARG A 2 54.11 11.56 -16.97
CA ARG A 2 52.89 12.32 -17.32
C ARG A 2 51.60 11.86 -16.59
N ILE A 3 51.49 10.63 -16.17
CA ILE A 3 50.31 10.09 -15.49
C ILE A 3 50.17 10.58 -14.05
N SER A 4 51.29 10.77 -13.34
CA SER A 4 51.27 11.25 -11.95
C SER A 4 50.79 12.71 -11.84
N VAL A 5 50.95 13.53 -12.86
CA VAL A 5 50.49 14.93 -12.87
C VAL A 5 48.96 15.01 -13.00
N TYR A 6 48.35 14.14 -13.81
CA TYR A 6 46.88 14.11 -13.95
C TYR A 6 46.16 13.60 -12.68
N ILE A 7 46.76 12.67 -11.97
CA ILE A 7 46.22 12.18 -10.69
C ILE A 7 46.27 13.28 -9.62
N LEU A 8 47.35 14.06 -9.60
CA LEU A 8 47.46 15.20 -8.67
C LEU A 8 46.45 16.31 -8.99
N TYR A 9 46.22 16.63 -10.27
CA TYR A 9 45.16 17.56 -10.65
C TYR A 9 43.77 17.05 -10.39
N PHE A 10 43.51 15.73 -10.51
CA PHE A 10 42.24 15.13 -10.16
C PHE A 10 41.97 15.20 -8.64
N PHE A 11 42.96 14.93 -7.81
CA PHE A 11 42.85 15.08 -6.34
C PHE A 11 42.75 16.53 -5.88
N LEU A 12 43.44 17.46 -6.51
CA LEU A 12 43.33 18.90 -6.23
C LEU A 12 41.96 19.45 -6.70
N GLY A 13 41.45 19.01 -7.84
CA GLY A 13 40.11 19.35 -8.31
C GLY A 13 38.99 18.79 -7.39
N PHE A 14 39.18 17.60 -6.81
CA PHE A 14 38.21 17.01 -5.90
C PHE A 14 38.20 17.70 -4.53
N GLN A 15 39.31 18.21 -4.06
CA GLN A 15 39.35 18.97 -2.80
C GLN A 15 38.75 20.39 -2.94
N LEU A 16 38.76 20.98 -4.14
CA LEU A 16 38.18 22.31 -4.37
C LEU A 16 36.64 22.26 -4.51
N SER A 17 36.05 21.07 -4.74
CA SER A 17 34.59 20.92 -4.89
C SER A 17 33.84 20.79 -3.56
N PHE A 18 34.48 20.56 -2.43
CA PHE A 18 33.86 20.44 -1.11
C PHE A 18 33.96 21.72 -0.26
N GLY A 19 34.55 22.77 -0.78
CA GLY A 19 34.50 24.08 -0.15
C GLY A 19 33.23 24.84 -0.55
N GLN A 20 32.04 24.34 -0.20
CA GLN A 20 30.91 25.26 -0.04
C GLN A 20 31.29 26.20 1.09
N SER A 21 31.69 27.40 0.72
CA SER A 21 31.80 28.53 1.64
C SER A 21 30.38 28.72 2.23
N PHE A 22 30.12 28.08 3.35
CA PHE A 22 28.96 28.44 4.15
C PHE A 22 29.10 29.92 4.43
N HIS A 23 28.19 30.70 3.85
CA HIS A 23 28.14 32.13 4.13
C HIS A 23 28.19 32.31 5.64
N LYS A 24 29.10 33.11 6.14
CA LYS A 24 29.26 33.46 7.55
C LYS A 24 27.97 34.00 8.18
N ASP A 25 26.98 34.30 7.38
CA ASP A 25 25.81 35.12 7.68
C ASP A 25 24.47 34.37 7.51
N SER A 26 24.46 33.03 7.72
CA SER A 26 23.21 32.32 7.73
C SER A 26 22.34 32.73 8.92
N ILE A 27 21.13 33.20 8.62
CA ILE A 27 20.17 33.62 9.62
C ILE A 27 19.07 32.57 9.80
N LEU A 28 18.52 32.52 11.01
CA LEU A 28 17.40 31.68 11.36
C LEU A 28 16.27 32.57 11.91
N LEU A 29 15.11 32.49 11.28
CA LEU A 29 13.92 33.16 11.77
C LEU A 29 13.17 32.25 12.73
N VAL A 30 12.77 32.80 13.89
CA VAL A 30 12.17 32.05 14.97
C VAL A 30 10.97 32.81 15.53
N ASN A 31 9.90 32.11 15.81
CA ASN A 31 8.82 32.67 16.63
C ASN A 31 9.33 32.79 18.08
N TYR A 32 9.74 33.98 18.51
CA TYR A 32 10.42 34.17 19.79
C TYR A 32 9.45 34.35 20.93
N LYS A 33 8.39 35.14 20.73
CA LYS A 33 7.28 35.39 21.64
C LYS A 33 6.03 35.69 20.82
N ASP A 34 4.86 35.67 21.44
CA ASP A 34 3.55 35.80 20.77
C ASP A 34 3.42 36.95 19.78
N SER A 35 4.26 37.97 19.91
CA SER A 35 4.22 39.18 19.08
C SER A 35 5.52 39.50 18.36
N THR A 36 6.54 38.67 18.43
CA THR A 36 7.89 39.03 17.99
C THR A 36 8.59 37.84 17.29
N LEU A 37 9.10 38.10 16.09
CA LEU A 37 10.03 37.15 15.45
C LEU A 37 11.47 37.51 15.83
N GLY A 38 12.22 36.51 16.22
CA GLY A 38 13.68 36.60 16.42
C GLY A 38 14.45 36.23 15.14
N ILE A 39 15.43 37.02 14.78
CA ILE A 39 16.35 36.79 13.67
C ILE A 39 17.70 36.48 14.27
N PHE A 40 18.03 35.19 14.35
CA PHE A 40 19.27 34.70 14.96
C PHE A 40 20.37 34.57 13.92
N SER A 41 21.57 35.02 14.29
CA SER A 41 22.80 34.89 13.52
C SER A 41 23.98 34.53 14.46
N ARG A 42 25.18 34.34 13.91
CA ARG A 42 26.38 34.11 14.75
C ARG A 42 26.79 35.36 15.56
N GLU A 43 26.41 36.54 15.10
CA GLU A 43 26.78 37.80 15.73
C GLU A 43 25.85 38.18 16.87
N GLY A 44 24.61 37.70 16.85
CA GLY A 44 23.57 38.07 17.81
C GLY A 44 22.16 37.89 17.26
N VAL A 45 21.26 38.62 17.88
CA VAL A 45 19.81 38.53 17.59
C VAL A 45 19.28 39.89 17.23
N ARG A 46 18.39 39.94 16.22
CA ARG A 46 17.52 41.06 15.91
C ARG A 46 16.08 40.67 16.15
N PHE A 47 15.22 41.65 16.40
CA PHE A 47 13.79 41.38 16.60
C PHE A 47 12.95 42.10 15.54
N TYR A 48 11.94 41.42 15.04
CA TYR A 48 10.97 41.97 14.12
C TYR A 48 9.58 42.02 14.78
N ASN A 49 8.98 43.19 14.81
CA ASN A 49 7.70 43.49 15.48
C ASN A 49 6.60 43.89 14.51
N ASN A 50 6.59 43.41 13.28
CA ASN A 50 5.68 43.73 12.16
C ASN A 50 5.91 45.08 11.46
N LYS A 51 6.74 45.95 11.98
CA LYS A 51 7.00 47.29 11.39
C LYS A 51 8.48 47.53 11.10
N SER A 52 9.32 47.06 11.98
CA SER A 52 10.75 47.32 11.91
C SER A 52 11.57 46.14 12.43
N ILE A 53 12.78 46.05 11.96
CA ILE A 53 13.82 45.17 12.50
C ILE A 53 14.65 46.01 13.48
N SER A 54 14.87 45.49 14.68
CA SER A 54 15.73 46.15 15.68
C SER A 54 17.21 46.14 15.27
N ASP A 55 17.97 46.93 15.97
CA ASP A 55 19.43 46.77 15.92
C ASP A 55 19.88 45.42 16.42
N LEU A 56 21.07 45.01 16.02
CA LEU A 56 21.67 43.76 16.46
C LEU A 56 22.00 43.83 17.96
N VAL A 57 21.49 42.88 18.70
CA VAL A 57 21.90 42.63 20.08
C VAL A 57 22.90 41.48 20.10
N PRO A 58 24.15 41.74 20.44
CA PRO A 58 25.19 40.69 20.47
C PRO A 58 24.94 39.72 21.64
N TYR A 59 25.41 38.49 21.49
CA TYR A 59 25.37 37.51 22.59
C TYR A 59 26.24 37.96 23.76
N LYS A 60 25.73 37.78 24.98
CA LYS A 60 26.47 38.11 26.20
C LYS A 60 27.66 37.14 26.46
N THR A 61 27.55 35.90 25.91
CA THR A 61 28.60 34.89 26.07
C THR A 61 29.06 34.43 24.68
N PRO A 62 30.31 34.08 24.49
CA PRO A 62 30.77 33.48 23.24
C PRO A 62 29.95 32.25 22.89
N LEU A 63 29.70 32.04 21.59
CA LEU A 63 29.05 30.83 21.13
C LEU A 63 29.93 29.62 21.41
N ASP A 64 29.29 28.53 21.82
CA ASP A 64 29.96 27.23 22.04
C ASP A 64 30.66 26.77 20.75
N SER A 65 31.92 26.29 20.90
CA SER A 65 32.70 25.76 19.78
C SER A 65 32.08 24.51 19.13
N SER A 66 31.14 23.84 19.83
CA SER A 66 30.36 22.73 19.28
C SER A 66 29.35 23.18 18.24
N LEU A 67 29.05 24.48 18.17
CA LEU A 67 28.19 25.06 17.14
C LEU A 67 28.96 25.29 15.83
N ASP A 68 29.29 24.20 15.14
CA ASP A 68 30.02 24.19 13.88
C ASP A 68 29.15 24.35 12.64
N ARG A 69 27.82 24.35 12.80
CA ARG A 69 26.83 24.52 11.73
C ARG A 69 26.29 25.95 11.68
N PRO A 70 25.81 26.38 10.49
CA PRO A 70 25.12 27.66 10.37
C PRO A 70 23.84 27.68 11.19
N PHE A 71 23.43 28.85 11.70
CA PHE A 71 22.17 29.00 12.45
C PHE A 71 20.96 28.53 11.67
N SER A 72 20.91 28.76 10.38
CA SER A 72 19.85 28.29 9.49
C SER A 72 19.64 26.76 9.48
N ALA A 73 20.63 25.98 9.90
CA ALA A 73 20.52 24.53 10.01
C ALA A 73 19.98 24.06 11.38
N LEU A 74 20.02 24.91 12.42
CA LEU A 74 19.49 24.57 13.73
C LEU A 74 17.96 24.46 13.66
N LYS A 75 17.40 23.63 14.55
CA LYS A 75 15.95 23.45 14.67
C LYS A 75 15.46 24.17 15.93
N PRO A 76 14.81 25.36 15.77
CA PRO A 76 14.28 26.10 16.90
C PRO A 76 12.99 25.44 17.39
N ILE A 77 12.79 25.43 18.70
CA ILE A 77 11.58 24.93 19.33
C ILE A 77 11.28 25.70 20.62
N ASN A 78 10.01 26.09 20.80
CA ASN A 78 9.56 26.72 22.02
C ASN A 78 8.89 25.69 22.93
N ILE A 79 9.28 25.70 24.20
CA ILE A 79 8.65 24.90 25.25
C ILE A 79 8.35 25.86 26.38
N LYS A 80 7.07 26.17 26.64
CA LYS A 80 6.65 27.24 27.57
C LYS A 80 7.34 28.57 27.18
N ASP A 81 8.06 29.15 28.12
CA ASP A 81 8.76 30.45 27.95
C ASP A 81 10.22 30.29 27.50
N LYS A 82 10.67 29.06 27.22
CA LYS A 82 12.03 28.75 26.84
C LYS A 82 12.15 28.48 25.35
N LEU A 83 13.20 28.99 24.73
CA LEU A 83 13.56 28.71 23.35
C LEU A 83 14.78 27.81 23.31
N TYR A 84 14.63 26.67 22.63
CA TYR A 84 15.69 25.72 22.40
C TYR A 84 16.10 25.67 20.93
N PHE A 85 17.36 25.33 20.69
CA PHE A 85 17.90 25.05 19.37
C PHE A 85 18.51 23.65 19.37
N ILE A 86 18.02 22.82 18.47
CA ILE A 86 18.49 21.43 18.34
C ILE A 86 19.47 21.33 17.21
N TYR A 87 20.62 20.69 17.45
CA TYR A 87 21.61 20.40 16.42
C TYR A 87 21.03 19.52 15.32
N PRO A 88 21.28 19.81 14.02
CA PRO A 88 20.63 19.13 12.91
C PRO A 88 20.94 17.62 12.84
N GLY A 89 22.11 17.18 13.31
CA GLY A 89 22.50 15.76 13.43
C GLY A 89 22.01 15.07 14.69
N GLY A 90 21.33 15.79 15.60
CA GLY A 90 20.82 15.29 16.87
C GLY A 90 21.86 15.30 17.99
N GLY A 91 21.42 14.99 19.20
CA GLY A 91 22.21 14.93 20.42
C GLY A 91 22.31 16.27 21.16
N VAL A 92 22.85 17.27 20.54
CA VAL A 92 23.16 18.57 21.16
C VAL A 92 21.93 19.49 21.23
N VAL A 93 21.69 20.07 22.40
CA VAL A 93 20.61 20.99 22.69
C VAL A 93 21.15 22.28 23.28
N TYR A 94 20.79 23.41 22.70
CA TYR A 94 21.10 24.74 23.25
C TYR A 94 19.83 25.38 23.78
N GLU A 95 19.92 26.05 24.92
CA GLU A 95 18.89 26.95 25.44
C GLU A 95 19.28 28.40 25.17
N TYR A 96 18.34 29.17 24.67
CA TYR A 96 18.50 30.63 24.55
C TYR A 96 17.82 31.35 25.72
N LEU A 97 18.63 32.01 26.52
CA LEU A 97 18.16 32.78 27.66
C LEU A 97 19.00 34.06 27.78
N ASP A 98 18.33 35.18 27.96
CA ASP A 98 18.95 36.49 28.23
C ASP A 98 20.12 36.86 27.32
N PHE A 99 19.93 36.70 26.02
CA PHE A 99 20.95 36.95 25.00
C PHE A 99 22.19 36.03 25.11
N SER A 100 22.03 34.89 25.72
CA SER A 100 23.04 33.85 25.77
C SER A 100 22.52 32.55 25.15
N LEU A 101 23.35 31.88 24.38
CA LEU A 101 23.07 30.57 23.84
C LEU A 101 23.93 29.54 24.57
N LYS A 102 23.33 28.81 25.49
CA LYS A 102 24.04 27.87 26.36
C LYS A 102 23.72 26.45 25.95
N ARG A 103 24.74 25.62 25.81
CA ARG A 103 24.57 24.18 25.69
C ARG A 103 24.11 23.57 27.01
N ILE A 104 23.03 22.76 26.97
CA ILE A 104 22.39 22.19 28.17
C ILE A 104 22.38 20.67 28.20
N ASP A 105 22.77 20.00 27.09
CA ASP A 105 22.85 18.56 27.04
C ASP A 105 24.21 18.04 27.58
N ALA A 106 24.19 16.78 28.03
CA ALA A 106 25.36 16.00 28.36
C ALA A 106 25.73 15.00 27.23
N ALA A 107 25.04 15.07 26.10
CA ALA A 107 25.19 14.15 24.98
C ALA A 107 26.38 14.56 24.08
N PHE A 108 26.74 13.68 23.16
CA PHE A 108 27.62 14.02 22.04
C PHE A 108 26.79 14.26 20.76
N LYS A 109 27.40 14.81 19.72
CA LYS A 109 26.76 14.95 18.42
C LYS A 109 26.52 13.56 17.83
N PHE A 110 25.27 13.19 17.65
CA PHE A 110 24.92 11.87 17.12
C PHE A 110 25.29 11.71 15.65
N ASN A 111 25.14 12.79 14.85
CA ASN A 111 25.39 12.83 13.41
C ASN A 111 24.63 11.76 12.61
N ASN A 112 23.55 11.22 13.18
CA ASN A 112 22.72 10.20 12.56
C ASN A 112 21.25 10.62 12.40
N SER A 113 20.88 11.80 12.89
CA SER A 113 19.49 12.28 12.90
C SER A 113 19.26 13.50 11.98
N TYR A 114 20.05 13.62 10.90
CA TYR A 114 19.83 14.68 9.91
C TYR A 114 18.40 14.55 9.31
N ASN A 115 17.73 15.68 9.15
CA ASN A 115 16.33 15.77 8.72
C ASN A 115 15.31 15.09 9.65
N ALA A 116 15.69 14.71 10.88
CA ALA A 116 14.72 14.28 11.88
C ALA A 116 13.68 15.37 12.14
N LYS A 117 12.46 15.00 12.46
CA LYS A 117 11.41 15.94 12.85
C LYS A 117 11.46 16.12 14.37
N VAL A 118 11.57 17.37 14.81
CA VAL A 118 11.59 17.74 16.23
C VAL A 118 10.26 18.40 16.58
N PHE A 119 9.68 18.04 17.72
CA PHE A 119 8.40 18.54 18.14
C PHE A 119 8.23 18.54 19.67
N VAL A 120 7.21 19.24 20.15
CA VAL A 120 6.82 19.28 21.56
C VAL A 120 5.49 18.59 21.75
N TYR A 121 5.40 17.77 22.77
CA TYR A 121 4.16 17.20 23.23
C TYR A 121 4.11 17.15 24.74
N LYS A 122 3.05 17.70 25.35
CA LYS A 122 2.91 17.81 26.83
C LYS A 122 4.16 18.40 27.50
N ASP A 123 4.65 19.52 26.96
CA ASP A 123 5.84 20.24 27.43
C ASP A 123 7.15 19.42 27.41
N GLN A 124 7.21 18.36 26.64
CA GLN A 124 8.39 17.53 26.49
C GLN A 124 8.89 17.58 25.05
N LEU A 125 10.20 17.54 24.89
CA LEU A 125 10.87 17.59 23.60
C LEU A 125 11.06 16.19 23.03
N PHE A 126 10.63 16.00 21.81
CA PHE A 126 10.76 14.76 21.06
C PHE A 126 11.47 14.97 19.73
N SER A 127 12.10 13.90 19.23
CA SER A 127 12.62 13.83 17.87
C SER A 127 12.28 12.49 17.26
N ILE A 128 11.97 12.46 15.98
CA ILE A 128 11.61 11.24 15.26
C ILE A 128 12.27 11.20 13.89
N GLY A 129 12.77 10.03 13.52
CA GLY A 129 13.35 9.79 12.22
C GLY A 129 14.72 10.46 12.02
N GLY A 130 15.01 10.80 10.79
CA GLY A 130 16.30 11.30 10.35
C GLY A 130 17.15 10.24 9.67
N TYR A 131 18.35 10.62 9.29
CA TYR A 131 19.33 9.71 8.69
C TYR A 131 20.76 10.09 9.06
N GLY A 132 21.65 9.13 8.94
CA GLY A 132 23.10 9.30 9.09
C GLY A 132 23.81 7.95 9.07
N PHE A 133 25.12 7.95 8.85
CA PHE A 133 25.92 6.73 8.74
C PHE A 133 25.30 5.68 7.78
N TRP A 134 24.78 6.13 6.63
CA TRP A 134 24.16 5.31 5.58
C TRP A 134 22.87 4.58 6.01
N SER A 135 22.25 5.02 7.09
CA SER A 135 21.02 4.43 7.62
C SER A 135 19.98 5.49 7.92
N GLY A 136 18.72 5.16 7.67
CA GLY A 136 17.57 5.93 8.11
C GLY A 136 17.11 5.49 9.48
N ILE A 137 16.61 6.41 10.30
CA ILE A 137 16.12 6.19 11.66
C ILE A 137 14.60 6.04 11.64
N ASP A 138 14.07 5.10 12.43
CA ASP A 138 12.64 4.81 12.57
C ASP A 138 12.11 4.98 14.00
N PHE A 139 12.98 5.25 14.96
CA PHE A 139 12.58 5.37 16.36
C PHE A 139 12.25 6.79 16.77
N LEU A 140 11.41 6.88 17.80
CA LEU A 140 11.07 8.09 18.53
C LEU A 140 12.08 8.27 19.69
N THR A 141 12.56 9.49 19.88
CA THR A 141 13.38 9.84 21.05
C THR A 141 12.75 10.96 21.85
N GLN A 142 12.98 10.97 23.16
CA GLN A 142 12.55 12.00 24.07
C GLN A 142 13.78 12.58 24.80
N TYR A 143 13.85 13.90 24.88
CA TYR A 143 14.87 14.59 25.65
C TYR A 143 14.49 14.66 27.13
N ASN A 144 15.37 14.19 27.98
CA ASN A 144 15.26 14.34 29.43
C ASN A 144 16.08 15.57 29.87
N GLU A 145 15.40 16.66 30.19
CA GLU A 145 16.07 17.92 30.55
C GLU A 145 16.90 17.78 31.85
N ALA A 146 16.43 16.98 32.81
CA ALA A 146 17.14 16.79 34.08
C ALA A 146 18.47 16.02 33.91
N LEU A 147 18.56 15.10 32.99
CA LEU A 147 19.74 14.32 32.69
C LEU A 147 20.57 14.90 31.53
N GLY A 148 20.00 15.81 30.75
CA GLY A 148 20.64 16.35 29.55
C GLY A 148 20.81 15.30 28.43
N THR A 149 19.99 14.25 28.39
CA THR A 149 20.17 13.12 27.47
C THR A 149 18.91 12.77 26.70
N TRP A 150 19.07 12.09 25.58
CA TRP A 150 17.97 11.55 24.76
C TRP A 150 17.76 10.07 25.08
N SER A 151 16.52 9.69 25.28
CA SER A 151 16.10 8.30 25.48
C SER A 151 15.22 7.83 24.31
N ILE A 152 15.42 6.61 23.85
CA ILE A 152 14.58 5.98 22.84
C ILE A 152 13.25 5.59 23.49
N ILE A 153 12.16 5.86 22.79
CA ILE A 153 10.81 5.48 23.18
C ILE A 153 10.31 4.43 22.20
N ASP A 154 9.96 3.27 22.72
CA ASP A 154 9.43 2.18 21.92
C ASP A 154 8.05 2.54 21.36
N THR A 155 7.87 2.25 20.09
CA THR A 155 6.60 2.40 19.37
C THR A 155 6.18 1.08 18.77
N THR A 156 4.87 0.85 18.63
CA THR A 156 4.30 -0.41 18.12
C THR A 156 3.28 -0.14 17.03
N GLY A 157 2.67 -1.20 16.48
CA GLY A 157 1.63 -1.09 15.46
C GLY A 157 2.17 -1.18 14.03
N GLU A 158 1.55 -0.45 13.11
CA GLU A 158 1.94 -0.41 11.70
C GLU A 158 3.09 0.59 11.49
N LEU A 159 4.32 0.17 11.77
CA LEU A 159 5.50 1.03 11.70
C LEU A 159 5.74 1.60 10.30
N PRO A 160 6.06 2.90 10.17
CA PRO A 160 6.34 3.52 8.87
C PRO A 160 7.70 3.14 8.27
N GLY A 161 8.60 2.52 9.07
CA GLY A 161 10.01 2.36 8.74
C GLY A 161 10.80 3.65 9.00
N SER A 162 11.95 3.81 8.37
CA SER A 162 12.76 5.01 8.54
C SER A 162 12.03 6.26 8.01
N ILE A 163 12.22 7.38 8.69
CA ILE A 163 11.49 8.63 8.40
C ILE A 163 12.51 9.69 8.02
N VAL A 164 12.62 9.95 6.74
CA VAL A 164 13.51 10.98 6.20
C VAL A 164 12.67 12.00 5.45
N GLN A 165 12.85 13.28 5.76
CA GLN A 165 12.03 14.37 5.20
C GLN A 165 10.53 14.23 5.54
N GLY A 166 9.64 14.73 4.66
CA GLY A 166 8.20 14.62 4.82
C GLY A 166 7.57 15.77 5.61
N GLY A 167 6.25 15.82 5.57
CA GLY A 167 5.45 16.76 6.35
C GLY A 167 5.00 16.12 7.66
N MET A 168 4.98 16.93 8.72
CA MET A 168 4.55 16.50 10.05
C MET A 168 3.64 17.56 10.66
N VAL A 169 2.55 17.13 11.27
CA VAL A 169 1.68 17.99 12.09
C VAL A 169 1.15 17.20 13.28
N ILE A 170 0.97 17.89 14.40
CA ILE A 170 0.36 17.32 15.60
C ILE A 170 -1.02 17.90 15.74
N LEU A 171 -2.02 17.03 15.84
CA LEU A 171 -3.40 17.38 16.10
C LEU A 171 -3.89 16.59 17.32
N ASN A 172 -4.24 17.28 18.37
CA ASN A 172 -4.58 16.70 19.66
C ASN A 172 -3.41 15.82 20.19
N ASN A 173 -3.61 14.51 20.29
CA ASN A 173 -2.60 13.53 20.70
C ASN A 173 -2.07 12.69 19.52
N GLU A 174 -2.32 13.08 18.28
CA GLU A 174 -1.90 12.37 17.07
C GLU A 174 -0.84 13.15 16.32
N LEU A 175 0.30 12.51 16.07
CA LEU A 175 1.34 12.99 15.16
C LEU A 175 1.09 12.39 13.77
N TRP A 176 0.73 13.23 12.83
CA TRP A 176 0.55 12.87 11.45
C TRP A 176 1.86 13.01 10.67
N LEU A 177 2.18 11.97 9.89
CA LEU A 177 3.36 11.91 9.05
C LEU A 177 2.95 11.59 7.62
N VAL A 178 3.36 12.44 6.69
CA VAL A 178 2.95 12.34 5.29
C VAL A 178 4.11 12.65 4.34
N SER A 179 4.10 12.03 3.17
CA SER A 179 5.06 12.31 2.08
C SER A 179 6.52 12.25 2.56
N PHE A 180 6.89 11.18 3.22
CA PHE A 180 8.25 10.94 3.69
C PHE A 180 8.95 9.86 2.86
N SER A 181 10.24 9.74 3.04
CA SER A 181 11.05 8.71 2.37
C SER A 181 11.68 7.78 3.39
N ASN A 182 11.80 6.52 3.03
CA ASN A 182 12.64 5.55 3.73
C ASN A 182 14.01 5.50 3.07
N MET A 183 15.03 5.47 3.87
CA MET A 183 16.38 5.19 3.39
C MET A 183 16.62 3.69 3.40
N VAL A 184 16.98 3.13 2.25
CA VAL A 184 17.31 1.71 2.15
C VAL A 184 18.66 1.48 2.85
N THR A 185 18.69 0.55 3.80
CA THR A 185 19.90 0.22 4.55
C THR A 185 21.05 -0.17 3.62
N ASN A 186 22.25 0.34 3.90
CA ASN A 186 23.47 0.15 3.10
C ASN A 186 23.41 0.69 1.68
N SER A 187 22.42 1.51 1.36
CA SER A 187 22.38 2.27 0.11
C SER A 187 22.08 3.73 0.41
N GLN A 188 22.48 4.63 -0.49
CA GLN A 188 22.08 6.04 -0.41
C GLN A 188 20.71 6.29 -1.06
N THR A 189 20.01 5.23 -1.41
CA THR A 189 18.74 5.31 -2.14
C THR A 189 17.62 5.63 -1.17
N MET A 190 16.90 6.69 -1.45
CA MET A 190 15.67 7.05 -0.75
C MET A 190 14.47 6.54 -1.52
N LYS A 191 13.56 5.85 -0.82
CA LYS A 191 12.30 5.37 -1.37
C LYS A 191 11.15 6.18 -0.79
N HIS A 192 10.45 6.92 -1.63
CA HIS A 192 9.25 7.63 -1.22
C HIS A 192 8.16 6.67 -0.73
N ILE A 193 7.52 6.99 0.39
CA ILE A 193 6.45 6.19 1.00
C ILE A 193 5.10 6.82 0.66
N PRO A 194 4.28 6.15 -0.17
CA PRO A 194 3.01 6.68 -0.63
C PRO A 194 1.87 6.44 0.37
N ASN A 195 2.15 6.51 1.66
CA ASN A 195 1.15 6.30 2.71
C ASN A 195 1.20 7.42 3.73
N ALA A 196 0.02 7.78 4.26
CA ALA A 196 -0.11 8.60 5.45
C ALA A 196 -0.11 7.72 6.70
N TYR A 197 0.63 8.13 7.71
CA TYR A 197 0.73 7.45 9.01
C TYR A 197 0.38 8.39 10.14
N VAL A 198 -0.09 7.81 11.24
CA VAL A 198 -0.39 8.51 12.47
C VAL A 198 0.20 7.75 13.65
N LEU A 199 0.93 8.46 14.50
CA LEU A 199 1.36 7.97 15.81
C LEU A 199 0.46 8.59 16.88
N ASN A 200 -0.23 7.77 17.63
CA ASN A 200 -0.85 8.24 18.86
C ASN A 200 0.24 8.48 19.91
N LEU A 201 0.40 9.73 20.33
CA LEU A 201 1.49 10.15 21.21
C LEU A 201 1.32 9.71 22.66
N ASP A 202 0.12 9.31 23.09
CA ASP A 202 -0.12 8.74 24.41
C ASP A 202 0.18 7.24 24.45
N THR A 203 -0.38 6.48 23.52
CA THR A 203 -0.26 5.02 23.48
C THR A 203 0.98 4.52 22.75
N LYS A 204 1.67 5.39 22.01
CA LYS A 204 2.83 5.07 21.18
C LYS A 204 2.55 4.04 20.08
N ILE A 205 1.32 4.01 19.57
CA ILE A 205 0.87 3.07 18.55
C ILE A 205 0.75 3.77 17.19
N TRP A 206 1.44 3.21 16.19
CA TRP A 206 1.34 3.63 14.81
C TRP A 206 0.14 3.00 14.09
N LYS A 207 -0.51 3.79 13.26
CA LYS A 207 -1.56 3.35 12.33
C LYS A 207 -1.34 3.95 10.95
N ARG A 208 -1.44 3.12 9.93
CA ARG A 208 -1.47 3.57 8.54
C ARG A 208 -2.89 4.04 8.21
N LYS A 209 -3.04 5.29 7.80
CA LYS A 209 -4.36 5.87 7.44
C LYS A 209 -4.80 5.52 6.03
N GLY A 210 -3.87 5.42 5.09
CA GLY A 210 -4.19 5.07 3.71
C GLY A 210 -3.10 5.45 2.72
N ILE A 211 -3.41 5.28 1.44
CA ILE A 211 -2.53 5.63 0.32
C ILE A 211 -2.76 7.09 -0.04
N ILE A 212 -1.70 7.86 -0.11
CA ILE A 212 -1.73 9.29 -0.47
C ILE A 212 -2.15 9.44 -1.94
N ASN A 213 -2.86 10.50 -2.24
CA ASN A 213 -3.32 10.87 -3.56
C ASN A 213 -2.16 10.91 -4.57
N GLU A 214 -2.33 10.22 -5.71
CA GLU A 214 -1.29 10.08 -6.71
C GLU A 214 -0.90 11.42 -7.35
N LYS A 215 -1.86 12.33 -7.57
CA LYS A 215 -1.57 13.67 -8.11
C LYS A 215 -0.65 14.45 -7.18
N PHE A 216 -0.88 14.37 -5.87
CA PHE A 216 0.01 14.98 -4.88
C PHE A 216 1.38 14.30 -4.90
N THR A 217 1.41 12.97 -4.85
CA THR A 217 2.64 12.19 -4.83
C THR A 217 3.51 12.45 -6.07
N SER A 218 2.93 12.52 -7.26
CA SER A 218 3.68 12.79 -8.50
C SER A 218 4.35 14.16 -8.53
N LEU A 219 3.76 15.15 -7.87
CA LEU A 219 4.32 16.50 -7.80
C LEU A 219 5.52 16.62 -6.85
N PHE A 220 5.55 15.84 -5.77
CA PHE A 220 6.54 15.98 -4.70
C PHE A 220 7.50 14.78 -4.58
N LYS A 221 7.23 13.66 -5.22
CA LYS A 221 8.04 12.44 -5.14
C LYS A 221 9.47 12.64 -5.66
N GLU A 222 9.63 13.39 -6.75
CA GLU A 222 10.92 13.59 -7.44
C GLU A 222 11.59 14.91 -7.05
N ASP A 223 10.90 15.74 -6.28
CA ASP A 223 11.43 17.02 -5.83
C ASP A 223 12.05 16.89 -4.44
N GLU A 224 13.33 16.53 -4.39
CA GLU A 224 14.10 16.48 -3.13
C GLU A 224 14.21 17.85 -2.44
N SER A 225 13.86 18.94 -3.14
CA SER A 225 13.95 20.30 -2.64
C SER A 225 12.64 20.84 -2.04
N TYR A 226 11.57 20.04 -2.00
CA TYR A 226 10.33 20.50 -1.41
C TYR A 226 10.49 20.78 0.10
N LYS A 227 9.75 21.77 0.57
CA LYS A 227 9.67 22.14 1.99
C LYS A 227 8.25 21.92 2.49
N SER A 228 8.15 21.57 3.75
CA SER A 228 6.85 21.41 4.41
C SER A 228 6.79 22.19 5.71
N ILE A 229 5.64 22.76 6.00
CA ILE A 229 5.37 23.44 7.26
C ILE A 229 3.95 23.18 7.74
N ALA A 230 3.81 22.99 9.03
CA ALA A 230 2.49 22.92 9.66
C ALA A 230 1.99 24.33 10.05
N LEU A 231 0.75 24.62 9.73
CA LEU A 231 0.06 25.81 10.15
C LEU A 231 -1.34 25.43 10.61
N LYS A 232 -1.60 25.53 11.91
CA LYS A 232 -2.84 25.02 12.56
C LYS A 232 -3.04 23.52 12.29
N ASP A 233 -4.14 23.17 11.66
CA ASP A 233 -4.58 21.82 11.33
C ASP A 233 -4.21 21.38 9.89
N SER A 234 -3.41 22.19 9.23
CA SER A 234 -3.02 21.99 7.83
C SER A 234 -1.52 21.87 7.68
N LEU A 235 -1.12 21.07 6.68
CA LEU A 235 0.24 20.98 6.19
C LEU A 235 0.34 21.67 4.83
N TYR A 236 1.37 22.47 4.68
CA TYR A 236 1.71 23.13 3.43
C TYR A 236 3.00 22.53 2.88
N PHE A 237 3.00 22.23 1.59
CA PHE A 237 4.15 21.76 0.84
C PHE A 237 4.46 22.74 -0.28
N PHE A 238 5.74 22.98 -0.50
CA PHE A 238 6.22 23.92 -1.51
C PHE A 238 7.36 23.30 -2.28
N SER A 239 7.26 23.34 -3.60
CA SER A 239 8.39 23.03 -4.48
C SER A 239 9.19 24.31 -4.78
N ALA A 240 10.47 24.26 -4.50
CA ALA A 240 11.37 25.37 -4.84
C ALA A 240 11.59 25.50 -6.35
N ARG A 241 11.47 24.40 -7.11
CA ARG A 241 11.77 24.36 -8.53
C ARG A 241 10.61 24.75 -9.42
N ASN A 242 9.39 24.32 -9.08
CA ASN A 242 8.26 24.31 -10.01
C ASN A 242 7.16 25.32 -9.66
N SER A 243 7.36 26.18 -8.65
CA SER A 243 6.33 27.10 -8.15
C SER A 243 5.00 26.41 -7.81
N ILE A 244 5.06 25.15 -7.41
CA ILE A 244 3.92 24.33 -7.02
C ILE A 244 3.78 24.38 -5.52
N SER A 245 2.54 24.49 -5.06
CA SER A 245 2.19 24.36 -3.65
C SER A 245 1.03 23.41 -3.43
N ALA A 246 0.99 22.81 -2.26
CA ALA A 246 -0.11 22.00 -1.81
C ALA A 246 -0.49 22.37 -0.37
N LYS A 247 -1.79 22.45 -0.09
CA LYS A 247 -2.34 22.55 1.26
C LYS A 247 -3.10 21.28 1.58
N ILE A 248 -2.72 20.60 2.64
CA ILE A 248 -3.42 19.42 3.15
C ILE A 248 -4.13 19.81 4.42
N HIS A 249 -5.45 19.75 4.42
CA HIS A 249 -6.29 19.94 5.61
C HIS A 249 -6.60 18.56 6.20
N ILE A 250 -5.92 18.24 7.29
CA ILE A 250 -5.95 16.88 7.88
C ILE A 250 -7.36 16.47 8.35
N PRO A 251 -8.10 17.29 9.12
CA PRO A 251 -9.40 16.87 9.65
C PRO A 251 -10.43 16.50 8.57
N SER A 252 -10.42 17.19 7.43
CA SER A 252 -11.34 16.91 6.34
C SER A 252 -10.79 15.97 5.28
N ASN A 253 -9.56 15.48 5.45
CA ASN A 253 -8.86 14.65 4.45
C ASN A 253 -8.87 15.28 3.05
N LYS A 254 -8.62 16.57 2.94
CA LYS A 254 -8.61 17.31 1.67
C LYS A 254 -7.21 17.77 1.32
N VAL A 255 -6.85 17.66 0.06
CA VAL A 255 -5.67 18.29 -0.53
C VAL A 255 -6.11 19.32 -1.57
N ILE A 256 -5.49 20.49 -1.51
CA ILE A 256 -5.63 21.55 -2.50
C ILE A 256 -4.27 21.68 -3.19
N LEU A 257 -4.23 21.45 -4.48
CA LEU A 257 -3.02 21.54 -5.30
C LEU A 257 -3.12 22.76 -6.19
N GLY A 258 -2.03 23.50 -6.34
CA GLY A 258 -2.00 24.67 -7.20
C GLY A 258 -0.61 25.26 -7.34
N ASN A 259 -0.53 26.43 -7.94
CA ASN A 259 0.70 27.18 -8.08
C ASN A 259 0.83 28.22 -6.97
N THR A 260 2.05 28.56 -6.62
CA THR A 260 2.35 29.69 -5.75
C THR A 260 2.97 30.83 -6.57
N SER A 261 2.61 32.06 -6.27
CA SER A 261 3.20 33.25 -6.89
C SER A 261 4.64 33.50 -6.42
N ASN A 262 5.01 32.94 -5.28
CA ASN A 262 6.30 33.17 -4.65
C ASN A 262 7.28 32.03 -4.96
N ARG A 263 8.43 32.38 -5.53
CA ARG A 263 9.53 31.44 -5.68
C ARG A 263 10.30 31.33 -4.38
N ILE A 264 10.37 30.11 -3.83
CA ILE A 264 11.09 29.82 -2.57
C ILE A 264 12.56 29.39 -2.87
N SER A 265 13.10 29.81 -4.00
CA SER A 265 14.41 29.36 -4.47
C SER A 265 15.57 29.60 -3.48
N ASN A 266 15.39 30.50 -2.55
CA ASN A 266 16.43 30.93 -1.59
C ASN A 266 16.32 30.25 -0.22
N ILE A 267 15.35 29.35 -0.02
CA ILE A 267 15.21 28.62 1.24
C ILE A 267 15.96 27.30 1.15
N THR A 268 17.07 27.20 1.85
CA THR A 268 17.90 25.98 1.86
C THR A 268 17.40 24.94 2.85
N PHE A 269 16.87 25.37 4.02
CA PHE A 269 16.44 24.48 5.09
C PHE A 269 14.96 24.70 5.40
N GLU A 270 14.25 23.64 5.82
CA GLU A 270 12.84 23.69 6.22
C GLU A 270 12.57 24.69 7.35
N ASN A 271 13.46 24.75 8.32
CA ASN A 271 13.37 25.60 9.50
C ASN A 271 13.65 27.10 9.25
N GLN A 272 13.91 27.50 8.00
CA GLN A 272 13.95 28.91 7.63
C GLN A 272 12.56 29.51 7.42
N LEU A 273 11.54 28.66 7.23
CA LEU A 273 10.14 29.08 7.22
C LEU A 273 9.58 29.07 8.64
N VAL A 274 8.92 30.14 9.04
CA VAL A 274 8.26 30.23 10.34
C VAL A 274 6.80 30.64 10.18
N SER A 275 5.94 30.00 10.94
CA SER A 275 4.54 30.38 11.10
C SER A 275 4.42 31.39 12.22
N PHE A 276 3.84 32.56 11.94
CA PHE A 276 3.62 33.62 12.89
C PHE A 276 2.34 34.36 12.55
N ARG A 277 1.42 34.51 13.51
CA ARG A 277 0.13 35.19 13.33
C ARG A 277 -0.61 34.79 12.06
N ASP A 278 -0.81 33.50 11.87
CA ASP A 278 -1.53 32.92 10.74
C ASP A 278 -0.92 33.15 9.35
N SER A 279 0.30 33.67 9.29
CA SER A 279 1.06 33.88 8.09
C SER A 279 2.40 33.13 8.14
N LEU A 280 2.96 32.85 6.98
CA LEU A 280 4.29 32.28 6.86
C LEU A 280 5.29 33.38 6.55
N TYR A 281 6.45 33.30 7.19
CA TYR A 281 7.52 34.24 7.03
C TYR A 281 8.83 33.51 6.75
N TYR A 282 9.71 34.15 5.98
CA TYR A 282 11.09 33.75 5.86
C TYR A 282 11.99 34.98 5.84
N ALA A 283 13.24 34.80 6.23
CA ALA A 283 14.23 35.85 6.18
C ALA A 283 15.16 35.64 4.98
N THR A 284 15.50 36.71 4.30
CA THR A 284 16.46 36.69 3.20
C THR A 284 17.44 37.84 3.34
N TYR A 285 18.62 37.70 2.71
CA TYR A 285 19.58 38.77 2.54
C TYR A 285 19.33 39.47 1.23
N SER A 286 19.32 40.76 1.27
CA SER A 286 19.35 41.64 0.07
C SER A 286 20.66 42.42 0.06
N ILE A 287 21.39 42.28 -1.02
CA ILE A 287 22.61 43.07 -1.27
C ILE A 287 22.15 44.38 -1.96
N GLN A 288 22.09 45.45 -1.19
CA GLN A 288 21.89 46.80 -1.77
C GLN A 288 23.17 47.60 -1.60
N GLY A 289 23.95 47.72 -2.67
CA GLY A 289 25.27 48.34 -2.62
C GLY A 289 26.29 47.55 -1.80
N SER A 290 27.04 48.20 -0.93
CA SER A 290 28.04 47.56 -0.05
C SER A 290 27.50 47.10 1.31
N LYS A 291 26.19 47.14 1.53
CA LYS A 291 25.58 46.79 2.82
C LYS A 291 24.58 45.64 2.65
N ASP A 292 24.84 44.57 3.35
CA ASP A 292 23.89 43.47 3.50
C ASP A 292 22.71 43.89 4.37
N ARG A 293 21.48 43.73 3.88
CA ARG A 293 20.28 44.00 4.64
C ARG A 293 19.47 42.72 4.79
N VAL A 294 19.11 42.43 6.01
CA VAL A 294 18.12 41.37 6.31
C VAL A 294 16.74 41.88 5.96
N GLN A 295 16.00 41.11 5.19
CA GLN A 295 14.60 41.36 4.86
C GLN A 295 13.72 40.23 5.36
N ILE A 296 12.59 40.59 5.95
CA ILE A 296 11.54 39.64 6.32
C ILE A 296 10.48 39.69 5.23
N VAL A 297 10.20 38.53 4.65
CA VAL A 297 9.23 38.38 3.58
C VAL A 297 8.06 37.55 4.08
N THR A 298 6.87 38.07 3.89
CA THR A 298 5.64 37.29 4.10
C THR A 298 5.44 36.36 2.92
N PHE A 299 5.12 35.15 3.19
CA PHE A 299 4.91 34.11 2.19
C PHE A 299 3.43 33.72 2.16
N ASP A 300 2.79 33.91 1.01
CA ASP A 300 1.45 33.38 0.78
C ASP A 300 1.54 31.90 0.42
N ALA A 301 1.09 31.07 1.34
CA ALA A 301 1.11 29.62 1.21
C ALA A 301 -0.10 29.06 0.45
N HIS A 302 -1.12 29.89 0.18
CA HIS A 302 -2.32 29.38 -0.45
C HIS A 302 -2.12 29.11 -1.93
N PRO A 303 -2.45 27.88 -2.39
CA PRO A 303 -2.40 27.54 -3.80
C PRO A 303 -3.37 28.41 -4.61
N GLN A 304 -2.86 29.04 -5.66
CA GLN A 304 -3.67 29.73 -6.64
C GLN A 304 -4.09 28.75 -7.76
N PHE A 305 -5.29 28.93 -8.31
CA PHE A 305 -5.84 28.05 -9.37
C PHE A 305 -5.83 26.56 -8.94
N SER A 306 -6.52 26.27 -7.87
CA SER A 306 -6.41 25.02 -7.14
C SER A 306 -7.39 23.94 -7.61
N VAL A 307 -6.90 22.69 -7.62
CA VAL A 307 -7.72 21.48 -7.69
C VAL A 307 -7.86 20.92 -6.28
N THR A 308 -9.09 20.68 -5.84
CA THR A 308 -9.36 20.04 -4.54
C THR A 308 -9.70 18.57 -4.75
N ASP A 309 -9.09 17.69 -3.95
CA ASP A 309 -9.30 16.26 -3.99
C ASP A 309 -9.16 15.64 -2.58
N SER A 310 -9.45 14.35 -2.44
CA SER A 310 -9.13 13.62 -1.22
C SER A 310 -7.62 13.44 -1.09
N PHE A 311 -7.09 13.68 0.12
CA PHE A 311 -5.64 13.59 0.33
C PHE A 311 -5.16 12.15 0.38
N TYR A 312 -5.88 11.26 1.11
CA TYR A 312 -5.58 9.84 1.14
C TYR A 312 -6.84 8.99 0.98
N PHE A 313 -6.64 7.77 0.46
CA PHE A 313 -7.69 6.78 0.27
C PHE A 313 -7.47 5.63 1.24
N GLN A 314 -8.47 5.33 2.05
CA GLN A 314 -8.46 4.13 2.88
C GLN A 314 -8.62 2.91 1.98
N ARG A 315 -7.77 1.92 2.15
CA ARG A 315 -7.95 0.63 1.49
C ARG A 315 -9.18 -0.04 2.08
N ASN A 316 -10.29 0.01 1.36
CA ASN A 316 -11.53 -0.60 1.82
C ASN A 316 -11.42 -2.13 1.66
N ASN A 317 -10.89 -2.79 2.71
CA ASN A 317 -10.74 -4.25 2.72
C ASN A 317 -12.09 -4.96 2.54
N ALA A 318 -13.20 -4.36 2.95
CA ALA A 318 -14.54 -4.92 2.77
C ALA A 318 -14.89 -5.09 1.27
N VAL A 319 -14.49 -4.13 0.42
CA VAL A 319 -14.70 -4.22 -1.03
C VAL A 319 -13.88 -5.36 -1.64
N ILE A 320 -12.63 -5.51 -1.21
CA ILE A 320 -11.76 -6.60 -1.69
C ILE A 320 -12.31 -7.97 -1.26
N ILE A 321 -12.76 -8.08 0.00
CA ILE A 321 -13.39 -9.29 0.53
C ILE A 321 -14.68 -9.60 -0.23
N LEU A 322 -15.51 -8.58 -0.53
CA LEU A 322 -16.73 -8.74 -1.30
C LEU A 322 -16.46 -9.28 -2.72
N TYR A 323 -15.55 -8.67 -3.46
CA TYR A 323 -15.19 -9.15 -4.81
C TYR A 323 -14.55 -10.54 -4.76
N GLY A 324 -13.69 -10.81 -3.77
CA GLY A 324 -13.12 -12.13 -3.54
C GLY A 324 -14.18 -13.19 -3.25
N SER A 325 -15.17 -12.90 -2.42
CA SER A 325 -16.26 -13.83 -2.10
C SER A 325 -17.19 -14.09 -3.30
N ILE A 326 -17.48 -13.07 -4.11
CA ILE A 326 -18.27 -13.23 -5.36
C ILE A 326 -17.52 -14.13 -6.36
N LEU A 327 -16.20 -13.93 -6.51
CA LEU A 327 -15.38 -14.77 -7.39
C LEU A 327 -15.40 -16.24 -6.94
N ILE A 328 -15.20 -16.49 -5.65
CA ILE A 328 -15.23 -17.84 -5.07
C ILE A 328 -16.62 -18.49 -5.29
N LEU A 329 -17.70 -17.78 -5.05
CA LEU A 329 -19.06 -18.26 -5.29
C LEU A 329 -19.30 -18.62 -6.76
N GLY A 330 -18.78 -17.81 -7.68
CA GLY A 330 -18.81 -18.07 -9.12
C GLY A 330 -18.09 -19.37 -9.51
N ILE A 331 -16.90 -19.60 -8.96
CA ILE A 331 -16.14 -20.84 -9.18
C ILE A 331 -16.88 -22.05 -8.63
N ILE A 332 -17.44 -21.96 -7.43
CA ILE A 332 -18.22 -23.04 -6.82
C ILE A 332 -19.42 -23.41 -7.68
N THR A 333 -20.18 -22.43 -8.16
CA THR A 333 -21.34 -22.66 -9.03
C THR A 333 -20.96 -23.33 -10.36
N LEU A 334 -19.85 -22.94 -10.97
CA LEU A 334 -19.32 -23.59 -12.18
C LEU A 334 -18.92 -25.05 -11.92
N ILE A 335 -18.27 -25.34 -10.80
CA ILE A 335 -17.90 -26.71 -10.43
C ILE A 335 -19.15 -27.57 -10.24
N PHE A 336 -20.12 -27.11 -9.45
CA PHE A 336 -21.37 -27.84 -9.23
C PHE A 336 -22.17 -28.03 -10.50
N GLY A 337 -22.27 -26.99 -11.32
CA GLY A 337 -22.91 -27.06 -12.64
C GLY A 337 -22.26 -28.09 -13.55
N SER A 338 -20.93 -28.14 -13.58
CA SER A 338 -20.16 -29.12 -14.37
C SER A 338 -20.38 -30.55 -13.86
N ILE A 339 -20.34 -30.76 -12.54
CA ILE A 339 -20.60 -32.08 -11.95
C ILE A 339 -22.03 -32.54 -12.26
N PHE A 340 -23.02 -31.66 -12.11
CA PHE A 340 -24.40 -31.96 -12.42
C PHE A 340 -24.61 -32.30 -13.92
N TYR A 341 -24.01 -31.52 -14.80
CA TYR A 341 -24.04 -31.74 -16.24
C TYR A 341 -23.43 -33.08 -16.63
N LEU A 342 -22.25 -33.41 -16.09
CA LEU A 342 -21.60 -34.70 -16.35
C LEU A 342 -22.40 -35.89 -15.80
N LYS A 343 -23.03 -35.73 -14.61
CA LYS A 343 -23.90 -36.73 -14.00
C LYS A 343 -25.18 -36.94 -14.84
N SER A 344 -25.75 -35.90 -15.37
CA SER A 344 -26.93 -35.94 -16.25
C SER A 344 -26.63 -36.69 -17.54
N ARG A 345 -25.48 -36.43 -18.19
CA ARG A 345 -25.06 -37.13 -19.40
C ARG A 345 -24.85 -38.63 -19.20
N LYS A 346 -24.29 -39.04 -18.07
CA LYS A 346 -24.05 -40.47 -17.76
C LYS A 346 -25.32 -41.30 -17.63
N ASN A 347 -26.50 -40.71 -17.56
CA ASN A 347 -27.78 -41.41 -17.41
C ASN A 347 -28.62 -41.47 -18.69
N LYS A 348 -28.18 -40.78 -19.75
CA LYS A 348 -28.80 -40.83 -21.07
C LYS A 348 -27.94 -41.68 -22.00
N TYR A 349 -28.61 -42.62 -22.69
CA TYR A 349 -28.00 -43.48 -23.67
C TYR A 349 -28.69 -43.24 -25.03
N THR A 350 -27.92 -43.30 -26.10
CA THR A 350 -28.43 -43.24 -27.50
C THR A 350 -28.12 -44.56 -28.18
N LEU A 351 -29.11 -45.10 -28.85
CA LEU A 351 -28.93 -46.31 -29.69
C LEU A 351 -29.15 -45.91 -31.16
N GLU A 352 -28.12 -46.07 -31.95
CA GLU A 352 -28.14 -45.76 -33.38
C GLU A 352 -27.36 -46.81 -34.15
N LYS A 353 -28.00 -47.47 -35.16
CA LYS A 353 -27.39 -48.48 -36.00
C LYS A 353 -26.60 -49.56 -35.22
N GLY A 354 -27.23 -50.09 -34.17
CA GLY A 354 -26.61 -51.10 -33.33
C GLY A 354 -25.44 -50.63 -32.44
N ILE A 355 -25.24 -49.31 -32.34
CA ILE A 355 -24.23 -48.70 -31.44
C ILE A 355 -24.93 -48.03 -30.28
N LEU A 356 -24.67 -48.48 -29.07
CA LEU A 356 -25.15 -47.85 -27.85
C LEU A 356 -24.05 -46.92 -27.29
N SER A 357 -24.44 -45.66 -27.05
CA SER A 357 -23.51 -44.62 -26.55
C SER A 357 -24.10 -43.90 -25.35
N ASN A 358 -23.26 -43.51 -24.40
CA ASN A 358 -23.64 -42.58 -23.29
C ASN A 358 -23.03 -41.19 -23.48
N GLY A 359 -22.62 -40.82 -24.69
CA GLY A 359 -21.93 -39.58 -25.01
C GLY A 359 -20.45 -39.52 -24.67
N ILE A 360 -19.94 -40.51 -23.88
CA ILE A 360 -18.52 -40.62 -23.49
C ILE A 360 -17.95 -41.91 -24.08
N LYS A 361 -18.68 -43.00 -23.98
CA LYS A 361 -18.28 -44.33 -24.46
C LYS A 361 -19.30 -44.87 -25.43
N LYS A 362 -18.86 -45.66 -26.41
CA LYS A 362 -19.68 -46.32 -27.42
C LYS A 362 -19.42 -47.82 -27.36
N ILE A 363 -20.45 -48.63 -27.58
CA ILE A 363 -20.38 -50.08 -27.70
C ILE A 363 -21.24 -50.54 -28.88
N THR A 364 -20.75 -51.52 -29.59
CA THR A 364 -21.50 -52.22 -30.63
C THR A 364 -22.33 -53.31 -29.98
N VAL A 365 -23.66 -53.25 -30.16
CA VAL A 365 -24.61 -54.27 -29.64
C VAL A 365 -25.21 -55.07 -30.78
N SER A 366 -25.00 -54.70 -32.02
CA SER A 366 -25.43 -55.45 -33.21
C SER A 366 -24.85 -56.86 -33.28
N ASP A 367 -23.68 -57.07 -32.65
CA ASP A 367 -22.99 -58.38 -32.66
C ASP A 367 -23.65 -59.39 -31.71
N ILE A 368 -24.58 -58.94 -30.90
CA ILE A 368 -25.38 -59.79 -29.98
C ILE A 368 -26.77 -59.96 -30.60
N GLU A 369 -27.09 -61.17 -31.04
CA GLU A 369 -28.38 -61.47 -31.67
C GLU A 369 -29.58 -61.04 -30.73
N GLY A 370 -30.43 -60.16 -31.26
CA GLY A 370 -31.60 -59.67 -30.57
C GLY A 370 -31.36 -58.54 -29.54
N ALA A 371 -30.10 -58.12 -29.26
CA ALA A 371 -29.80 -57.07 -28.27
C ALA A 371 -30.31 -55.70 -28.75
N GLU A 372 -30.22 -55.36 -30.00
CA GLU A 372 -30.71 -54.13 -30.55
C GLU A 372 -32.23 -54.03 -30.40
N PHE A 373 -32.97 -55.06 -30.81
CA PHE A 373 -34.44 -55.18 -30.62
C PHE A 373 -34.80 -55.00 -29.15
N PHE A 374 -34.14 -55.70 -28.25
CA PHE A 374 -34.37 -55.61 -26.80
C PHE A 374 -34.20 -54.20 -26.28
N LEU A 375 -33.15 -53.50 -26.65
CA LEU A 375 -32.89 -52.10 -26.22
C LEU A 375 -33.84 -51.12 -26.85
N GLN A 376 -34.28 -51.32 -28.09
CA GLN A 376 -35.30 -50.50 -28.76
C GLN A 376 -36.65 -50.63 -28.07
N GLU A 377 -37.08 -51.86 -27.76
CA GLU A 377 -38.34 -52.09 -27.04
C GLU A 377 -38.30 -51.57 -25.60
N LEU A 378 -37.18 -51.73 -24.90
CA LEU A 378 -36.98 -51.07 -23.60
C LEU A 378 -37.01 -49.55 -23.67
N SER A 379 -36.52 -48.97 -24.75
CA SER A 379 -36.58 -47.55 -25.00
C SER A 379 -38.03 -47.07 -25.16
N LYS A 380 -38.81 -47.79 -25.96
CA LYS A 380 -40.21 -47.41 -26.28
C LYS A 380 -41.16 -47.68 -25.07
N LYS A 381 -41.14 -48.88 -24.52
CA LYS A 381 -42.12 -49.36 -23.53
C LYS A 381 -41.65 -49.23 -22.07
N ARG A 382 -40.36 -48.93 -21.86
CA ARG A 382 -39.64 -48.95 -20.57
C ARG A 382 -39.64 -50.33 -19.83
N LYS A 383 -40.40 -51.27 -20.33
CA LYS A 383 -40.46 -52.67 -19.86
C LYS A 383 -40.69 -53.60 -21.04
N ILE A 384 -40.19 -54.79 -20.99
CA ILE A 384 -40.45 -55.83 -21.98
C ILE A 384 -40.72 -57.17 -21.23
N SER A 385 -41.75 -57.88 -21.64
CA SER A 385 -42.07 -59.18 -21.05
C SER A 385 -41.15 -60.27 -21.55
N ASN A 386 -41.09 -61.35 -20.80
CA ASN A 386 -40.39 -62.55 -21.26
C ASN A 386 -41.00 -63.13 -22.52
N ASN A 387 -42.34 -63.08 -22.66
CA ASN A 387 -43.02 -63.58 -23.83
C ASN A 387 -42.71 -62.72 -25.08
N ASP A 388 -42.64 -61.40 -24.97
CA ASP A 388 -42.25 -60.57 -26.09
C ASP A 388 -40.81 -60.86 -26.60
N LEU A 389 -39.93 -61.20 -25.68
CA LEU A 389 -38.57 -61.61 -26.03
C LEU A 389 -38.51 -63.00 -26.65
N LEU A 390 -39.31 -63.92 -26.15
CA LEU A 390 -39.38 -65.28 -26.66
C LEU A 390 -39.98 -65.22 -28.08
N SER A 391 -40.99 -64.40 -28.36
CA SER A 391 -41.62 -64.25 -29.69
C SER A 391 -40.62 -63.72 -30.72
N TYR A 392 -39.65 -62.86 -30.34
CA TYR A 392 -38.59 -62.39 -31.24
C TYR A 392 -37.66 -63.54 -31.72
N PHE A 393 -37.39 -64.49 -30.84
CA PHE A 393 -36.53 -65.64 -31.13
C PHE A 393 -37.31 -66.84 -31.67
N ASN A 394 -38.68 -66.71 -31.81
CA ASN A 394 -39.50 -67.82 -32.27
C ASN A 394 -39.25 -68.09 -33.73
N ASP A 395 -38.85 -69.33 -33.99
CA ASP A 395 -38.61 -69.92 -35.31
C ASP A 395 -39.26 -71.27 -35.32
N ASP A 396 -40.21 -71.51 -36.22
CA ASP A 396 -41.01 -72.72 -36.29
C ASP A 396 -40.16 -74.02 -36.45
N SER A 397 -38.86 -73.85 -36.77
CA SER A 397 -37.92 -74.93 -36.93
C SER A 397 -37.18 -75.30 -35.62
N ILE A 398 -37.37 -74.57 -34.50
CA ILE A 398 -36.54 -74.68 -33.33
C ILE A 398 -37.38 -75.01 -32.07
N SER A 399 -36.85 -75.84 -31.20
CA SER A 399 -37.53 -76.16 -29.95
C SER A 399 -37.56 -74.99 -28.94
N MET A 400 -38.60 -74.91 -28.11
CA MET A 400 -38.81 -73.91 -27.10
C MET A 400 -37.62 -73.80 -26.09
N ASP A 401 -36.93 -74.91 -25.85
CA ASP A 401 -35.71 -74.96 -25.01
C ASP A 401 -34.55 -74.20 -25.68
N MET A 402 -34.38 -74.36 -26.96
CA MET A 402 -33.36 -73.66 -27.75
C MET A 402 -33.66 -72.15 -27.79
N ILE A 403 -34.91 -71.74 -28.00
CA ILE A 403 -35.37 -70.33 -27.97
C ILE A 403 -35.05 -69.70 -26.62
N THR A 404 -35.35 -70.41 -25.54
CA THR A 404 -35.04 -69.95 -24.19
C THR A 404 -33.53 -69.80 -23.94
N LYS A 405 -32.71 -70.73 -24.45
CA LYS A 405 -31.27 -70.67 -24.35
C LYS A 405 -30.70 -69.45 -25.12
N ARG A 406 -31.14 -69.20 -26.36
CA ARG A 406 -30.76 -68.02 -27.14
C ARG A 406 -31.06 -66.70 -26.42
N LYS A 407 -32.28 -66.53 -25.94
CA LYS A 407 -32.66 -65.38 -25.14
C LYS A 407 -31.79 -65.19 -23.89
N ASN A 408 -31.57 -66.26 -23.12
CA ASN A 408 -30.73 -66.18 -21.93
C ASN A 408 -29.29 -65.82 -22.22
N LYS A 409 -28.73 -66.38 -23.31
CA LYS A 409 -27.40 -66.03 -23.80
C LYS A 409 -27.32 -64.56 -24.19
N MET A 410 -28.26 -64.05 -24.97
CA MET A 410 -28.36 -62.63 -25.34
C MET A 410 -28.35 -61.71 -24.11
N ILE A 411 -29.21 -61.98 -23.14
CA ILE A 411 -29.28 -61.17 -21.90
C ILE A 411 -27.93 -61.16 -21.15
N GLN A 412 -27.34 -62.35 -20.98
CA GLN A 412 -26.05 -62.49 -20.31
C GLN A 412 -24.90 -61.79 -21.00
N GLU A 413 -24.81 -61.93 -22.31
CA GLU A 413 -23.79 -61.26 -23.12
C GLU A 413 -23.95 -59.73 -23.11
N LEU A 414 -25.21 -59.24 -23.21
CA LEU A 414 -25.52 -57.83 -23.13
C LEU A 414 -25.20 -57.26 -21.75
N GLU A 415 -25.58 -57.94 -20.67
CA GLU A 415 -25.25 -57.51 -19.31
C GLU A 415 -23.73 -57.42 -19.09
N THR A 416 -22.98 -58.43 -19.58
CA THR A 416 -21.54 -58.46 -19.48
C THR A 416 -20.90 -57.32 -20.27
N LEU A 417 -21.37 -57.06 -21.47
CA LEU A 417 -20.90 -55.96 -22.31
C LEU A 417 -21.17 -54.60 -21.69
N LEU A 418 -22.38 -54.39 -21.21
CA LEU A 418 -22.79 -53.16 -20.54
C LEU A 418 -21.97 -52.89 -19.26
N TYR A 419 -21.78 -53.97 -18.45
CA TYR A 419 -20.98 -53.82 -17.23
C TYR A 419 -19.51 -53.55 -17.53
N ASN A 420 -18.90 -54.24 -18.46
CA ASN A 420 -17.49 -54.09 -18.79
C ASN A 420 -17.19 -52.65 -19.30
N GLN A 421 -18.05 -52.12 -20.16
CA GLN A 421 -17.81 -50.84 -20.80
C GLN A 421 -18.33 -49.63 -20.02
N PHE A 422 -19.55 -49.73 -19.52
CA PHE A 422 -20.18 -48.63 -18.76
C PHE A 422 -20.08 -48.79 -17.26
N LYS A 423 -19.60 -49.92 -16.75
CA LYS A 423 -19.62 -50.29 -15.33
C LYS A 423 -21.02 -50.22 -14.71
N ARG A 424 -22.06 -50.47 -15.53
CA ARG A 424 -23.48 -50.38 -15.14
C ARG A 424 -24.34 -51.24 -16.02
N ILE A 425 -25.34 -51.85 -15.41
CA ILE A 425 -26.42 -52.55 -16.10
C ILE A 425 -27.60 -51.60 -16.22
N LEU A 426 -28.19 -51.44 -17.41
CA LEU A 426 -29.22 -50.41 -17.70
C LEU A 426 -30.61 -50.88 -17.32
N PHE A 427 -30.84 -52.17 -17.24
CA PHE A 427 -32.10 -52.79 -16.95
C PHE A 427 -32.02 -53.73 -15.72
N GLU A 428 -33.16 -54.11 -15.22
CA GLU A 428 -33.32 -55.07 -14.12
C GLU A 428 -34.35 -56.10 -14.49
N ARG A 429 -34.13 -57.32 -14.03
CA ARG A 429 -35.05 -58.44 -14.20
C ARG A 429 -35.94 -58.53 -12.96
N LEU A 430 -37.24 -58.41 -13.16
CA LEU A 430 -38.28 -58.47 -12.11
C LEU A 430 -39.22 -59.63 -12.41
N ARG A 431 -39.97 -60.07 -11.40
CA ARG A 431 -41.12 -60.97 -11.63
C ARG A 431 -42.30 -60.14 -12.14
N ASP A 432 -43.06 -60.75 -13.10
CA ASP A 432 -44.25 -60.09 -13.61
C ASP A 432 -45.30 -60.02 -12.47
N PRO A 433 -45.86 -58.85 -12.17
CA PRO A 433 -46.90 -58.71 -11.14
C PRO A 433 -48.18 -59.48 -11.46
N GLU A 434 -48.49 -59.67 -12.74
CA GLU A 434 -49.71 -60.36 -13.19
C GLU A 434 -49.52 -61.86 -13.34
N ASP A 435 -48.32 -62.32 -13.72
CA ASP A 435 -47.97 -63.74 -13.75
C ASP A 435 -46.59 -63.96 -13.13
N HIS A 436 -46.52 -64.33 -11.89
CA HIS A 436 -45.29 -64.53 -11.11
C HIS A 436 -44.35 -65.64 -11.68
N ARG A 437 -44.81 -66.42 -12.64
CA ARG A 437 -43.99 -67.42 -13.34
C ARG A 437 -43.14 -66.79 -14.44
N GLN A 438 -43.48 -65.58 -14.86
CA GLN A 438 -42.82 -64.88 -15.94
C GLN A 438 -41.89 -63.80 -15.38
N ALA A 439 -40.85 -63.46 -16.17
CA ALA A 439 -39.96 -62.37 -15.90
C ALA A 439 -40.28 -61.16 -16.82
N ILE A 440 -40.18 -59.98 -16.28
CA ILE A 440 -40.16 -58.74 -17.06
C ILE A 440 -38.79 -58.08 -16.91
N TYR A 441 -38.33 -57.44 -17.94
CA TYR A 441 -37.13 -56.60 -17.94
C TYR A 441 -37.56 -55.15 -17.96
N LYS A 442 -37.06 -54.37 -17.02
CA LYS A 442 -37.44 -52.97 -16.85
C LYS A 442 -36.19 -52.09 -16.88
N LEU A 443 -36.30 -50.93 -17.54
CA LEU A 443 -35.25 -49.92 -17.50
C LEU A 443 -35.07 -49.39 -16.07
N LYS A 444 -33.85 -49.40 -15.55
CA LYS A 444 -33.58 -48.91 -14.20
C LYS A 444 -33.98 -47.45 -14.03
N LYS A 445 -34.48 -47.10 -12.84
CA LYS A 445 -34.92 -45.72 -12.52
C LYS A 445 -33.80 -44.68 -12.86
N GLY A 446 -34.15 -43.60 -13.53
CA GLY A 446 -33.23 -42.53 -13.88
C GLY A 446 -32.36 -42.84 -15.10
N LYS A 447 -32.56 -43.97 -15.80
CA LYS A 447 -31.93 -44.30 -17.07
C LYS A 447 -32.88 -44.00 -18.23
N SER A 448 -32.36 -43.54 -19.34
CA SER A 448 -33.08 -43.37 -20.59
C SER A 448 -32.25 -43.83 -21.78
N ILE A 449 -32.90 -44.52 -22.71
CA ILE A 449 -32.34 -44.89 -24.00
C ILE A 449 -33.16 -44.11 -25.05
N VAL A 450 -32.48 -43.43 -25.94
CA VAL A 450 -33.09 -42.75 -27.08
C VAL A 450 -32.62 -43.48 -28.32
N CYS A 451 -33.59 -44.02 -29.10
CA CYS A 451 -33.27 -44.72 -30.35
C CYS A 451 -33.45 -43.71 -31.52
N TYR A 452 -32.46 -43.65 -32.36
CA TYR A 452 -32.54 -42.93 -33.63
C TYR A 452 -32.75 -44.00 -34.72
N THR A 453 -33.99 -44.01 -35.26
CA THR A 453 -34.26 -44.76 -36.50
C THR A 453 -33.89 -43.82 -37.66
N THR A 454 -32.92 -44.22 -38.44
CA THR A 454 -32.75 -43.59 -39.76
C THR A 454 -33.89 -44.13 -40.66
N GLU A 455 -34.79 -43.25 -41.07
CA GLU A 455 -35.67 -43.52 -42.22
C GLU A 455 -34.84 -43.80 -43.46
#